data_344eb0dead31377204b1a9622dc8e5c6
#
_entry.id   344eb0dead31377204b1a9622dc8e5c6
#
_cell.length_a   1.000
_cell.length_b   1.000
_cell.length_c   1.000
_cell.angle_alpha   90.00
_cell.angle_beta   90.00
_cell.angle_gamma   90.00
#
_symmetry.space_group_name_H-M   'P 1'
#
loop_
_entity.id
_entity.type
_entity.pdbx_description
1 polymer ?
#
loop_
_entity_poly.entity_id
_entity_poly.type
_entity_poly.pdbx_seq_one_letter_code
_entity_poly.pdbx_strand_id
1 'polypeptide(L)'
;MAKSFICLMADLDEGVQKNMSAWYEELQKEGFTGTQTPDLPYHISLATYPLEMKDEVVENIKKVAEEFSQVEVHLSHMGMFAGGQVLFAAPERNPELDKLQKACQMGVPQQYPFTPHTTILIDKPEVVQAAI
;
A
#
# COMPACT_ATOMS: atom_id res chain seq x y z
N MET A 1 10.74 3.80 -20.04
CA MET A 1 9.43 3.14 -19.94
C MET A 1 9.44 2.14 -18.81
N ALA A 2 8.50 2.27 -17.90
CA ALA A 2 8.41 1.32 -16.79
C ALA A 2 7.97 -0.04 -17.31
N LYS A 3 8.62 -1.11 -16.84
CA LYS A 3 8.18 -2.46 -17.14
C LYS A 3 6.86 -2.76 -16.45
N SER A 4 5.97 -3.46 -17.13
CA SER A 4 4.77 -3.98 -16.49
C SER A 4 5.15 -5.06 -15.46
N PHE A 5 4.43 -5.08 -14.35
CA PHE A 5 4.69 -6.01 -13.25
C PHE A 5 3.38 -6.35 -12.53
N ILE A 6 3.44 -7.38 -11.70
CA ILE A 6 2.32 -7.77 -10.85
C ILE A 6 2.55 -7.14 -9.48
N CYS A 7 1.54 -6.49 -8.93
CA CYS A 7 1.58 -5.97 -7.57
C CYS A 7 0.51 -6.67 -6.73
N LEU A 8 0.92 -7.36 -5.68
CA LEU A 8 -0.01 -7.97 -4.73
C LEU A 8 -0.32 -6.96 -3.63
N MET A 9 -1.60 -6.70 -3.43
CA MET A 9 -2.10 -5.71 -2.49
C MET A 9 -2.99 -6.36 -1.45
N ALA A 10 -2.89 -5.91 -0.20
CA ALA A 10 -3.81 -6.29 0.86
C ALA A 10 -4.89 -5.22 0.99
N ASP A 11 -6.15 -5.64 0.93
CA ASP A 11 -7.28 -4.75 1.13
C ASP A 11 -7.41 -4.35 2.59
N LEU A 12 -7.91 -3.15 2.82
CA LEU A 12 -8.25 -2.65 4.14
C LEU A 12 -9.77 -2.76 4.34
N ASP A 13 -10.20 -2.86 5.59
CA ASP A 13 -11.63 -2.99 5.89
C ASP A 13 -12.44 -1.73 5.53
N GLU A 14 -13.77 -1.86 5.51
CA GLU A 14 -14.65 -0.76 5.11
C GLU A 14 -14.50 0.48 5.99
N GLY A 15 -14.29 0.29 7.30
CA GLY A 15 -14.10 1.39 8.22
C GLY A 15 -12.88 2.22 7.87
N VAL A 16 -11.75 1.56 7.59
CA VAL A 16 -10.52 2.22 7.18
C VAL A 16 -10.70 2.87 5.81
N GLN A 17 -11.34 2.18 4.85
CA GLN A 17 -11.61 2.75 3.52
C GLN A 17 -12.39 4.05 3.64
N LYS A 18 -13.41 4.09 4.47
CA LYS A 18 -14.23 5.29 4.70
C LYS A 18 -13.42 6.42 5.33
N ASN A 19 -12.61 6.10 6.34
CA ASN A 19 -11.77 7.10 7.00
C ASN A 19 -10.74 7.70 6.04
N MET A 20 -10.10 6.87 5.23
CA MET A 20 -9.13 7.33 4.24
C MET A 20 -9.81 8.20 3.18
N SER A 21 -10.98 7.80 2.72
CA SER A 21 -11.76 8.58 1.76
C SER A 21 -12.16 9.94 2.33
N ALA A 22 -12.55 9.99 3.61
CA ALA A 22 -12.89 11.24 4.27
C ALA A 22 -11.70 12.18 4.37
N TRP A 23 -10.51 11.65 4.69
CA TRP A 23 -9.29 12.45 4.73
C TRP A 23 -8.95 13.01 3.35
N TYR A 24 -9.08 12.19 2.32
CA TYR A 24 -8.82 12.63 0.95
C TYR A 24 -9.83 13.71 0.50
N GLU A 25 -11.10 13.56 0.87
CA GLU A 25 -12.12 14.59 0.60
C GLU A 25 -11.77 15.93 1.26
N GLU A 26 -11.27 15.90 2.49
CA GLU A 26 -10.82 17.10 3.18
C GLU A 26 -9.65 17.75 2.45
N LEU A 27 -8.69 16.96 1.98
CA LEU A 27 -7.58 17.47 1.19
C LEU A 27 -8.06 18.08 -0.12
N GLN A 28 -9.02 17.46 -0.78
CA GLN A 28 -9.60 18.01 -2.02
C GLN A 28 -10.27 19.35 -1.78
N LYS A 29 -10.99 19.52 -0.67
CA LYS A 29 -11.60 20.80 -0.30
C LYS A 29 -10.57 21.91 -0.10
N GLU A 30 -9.37 21.54 0.33
CA GLU A 30 -8.26 22.48 0.50
C GLU A 30 -7.43 22.64 -0.80
N GLY A 31 -7.85 22.01 -1.89
CA GLY A 31 -7.18 22.12 -3.20
C GLY A 31 -6.14 21.05 -3.49
N PHE A 32 -6.00 20.03 -2.66
CA PHE A 32 -5.03 18.95 -2.86
C PHE A 32 -5.70 17.74 -3.52
N THR A 33 -5.58 17.61 -4.83
CA THR A 33 -6.21 16.51 -5.57
C THR A 33 -5.26 15.36 -5.89
N GLY A 34 -4.00 15.67 -6.20
CA GLY A 34 -3.00 14.65 -6.47
C GLY A 34 -3.21 13.87 -7.76
N THR A 35 -2.48 12.76 -7.87
CA THR A 35 -2.49 11.90 -9.06
C THR A 35 -2.75 10.43 -8.68
N GLN A 36 -3.59 10.19 -7.69
CA GLN A 36 -3.93 8.83 -7.29
C GLN A 36 -4.65 8.10 -8.41
N THR A 37 -4.50 6.78 -8.43
CA THR A 37 -5.26 5.93 -9.34
C THR A 37 -6.72 5.89 -8.88
N PRO A 38 -7.65 6.46 -9.63
CA PRO A 38 -9.07 6.35 -9.29
C PRO A 38 -9.48 4.88 -9.38
N ASP A 39 -10.50 4.46 -8.71
CA ASP A 39 -11.05 3.09 -8.75
C ASP A 39 -10.24 2.02 -7.99
N LEU A 40 -9.07 2.35 -7.47
CA LEU A 40 -8.37 1.43 -6.58
C LEU A 40 -8.73 1.74 -5.13
N PRO A 41 -9.20 0.75 -4.36
CA PRO A 41 -9.41 0.96 -2.93
C PRO A 41 -8.08 1.19 -2.22
N TYR A 42 -8.14 1.78 -1.03
CA TYR A 42 -6.94 1.94 -0.22
C TYR A 42 -6.41 0.57 0.18
N HIS A 43 -5.10 0.40 0.12
CA HIS A 43 -4.46 -0.89 0.27
C HIS A 43 -3.04 -0.74 0.80
N ILE A 44 -2.48 -1.87 1.25
CA ILE A 44 -1.05 -1.99 1.56
C ILE A 44 -0.46 -2.91 0.50
N SER A 45 0.52 -2.41 -0.26
CA SER A 45 1.23 -3.23 -1.23
C SER A 45 2.18 -4.18 -0.51
N LEU A 46 2.08 -5.48 -0.79
CA LEU A 46 2.88 -6.51 -0.13
C LEU A 46 4.12 -6.89 -0.92
N ALA A 47 4.00 -7.07 -2.23
CA ALA A 47 5.13 -7.49 -3.05
C ALA A 47 4.86 -7.23 -4.53
N THR A 48 5.93 -7.17 -5.31
CA THR A 48 5.86 -7.07 -6.76
C THR A 48 6.59 -8.25 -7.39
N TYR A 49 6.16 -8.65 -8.59
CA TYR A 49 6.69 -9.82 -9.30
C TYR A 49 6.76 -9.55 -10.80
N PRO A 50 7.68 -10.23 -11.53
CA PRO A 50 7.64 -10.20 -13.00
C PRO A 50 6.34 -10.81 -13.52
N LEU A 51 5.87 -10.36 -14.68
CA LEU A 51 4.61 -10.87 -15.27
C LEU A 51 4.62 -12.37 -15.52
N GLU A 52 5.77 -12.92 -15.88
CA GLU A 52 5.90 -14.36 -16.15
C GLU A 52 5.65 -15.25 -14.92
N MET A 53 5.64 -14.67 -13.71
CA MET A 53 5.38 -15.40 -12.47
C MET A 53 3.89 -15.46 -12.09
N LYS A 54 2.99 -15.01 -12.95
CA LYS A 54 1.57 -14.91 -12.65
C LYS A 54 0.99 -16.19 -12.05
N ASP A 55 1.22 -17.33 -12.66
CA ASP A 55 0.65 -18.60 -12.19
C ASP A 55 1.21 -19.01 -10.83
N GLU A 56 2.50 -18.83 -10.63
CA GLU A 56 3.17 -19.12 -9.35
C GLU A 56 2.64 -18.23 -8.25
N VAL A 57 2.43 -16.94 -8.54
CA VAL A 57 1.88 -15.98 -7.58
C VAL A 57 0.46 -16.39 -7.18
N VAL A 58 -0.40 -16.75 -8.13
CA VAL A 58 -1.77 -17.17 -7.86
C VAL A 58 -1.80 -18.41 -6.96
N GLU A 59 -0.96 -19.41 -7.27
CA GLU A 59 -0.87 -20.62 -6.45
C GLU A 59 -0.38 -20.31 -5.03
N ASN A 60 0.61 -19.43 -4.90
CA ASN A 60 1.13 -19.03 -3.60
C ASN A 60 0.06 -18.27 -2.77
N ILE A 61 -0.73 -17.40 -3.41
CA ILE A 61 -1.80 -16.67 -2.75
C ILE A 61 -2.81 -17.64 -2.14
N LYS A 62 -3.16 -18.70 -2.87
CA LYS A 62 -4.07 -19.73 -2.36
C LYS A 62 -3.52 -20.41 -1.10
N LYS A 63 -2.24 -20.75 -1.10
CA LYS A 63 -1.56 -21.33 0.06
C LYS A 63 -1.55 -20.37 1.25
N VAL A 64 -1.18 -19.12 1.00
CA VAL A 64 -1.12 -18.08 2.02
C VAL A 64 -2.51 -17.84 2.63
N ALA A 65 -3.55 -17.81 1.81
CA ALA A 65 -4.92 -17.63 2.28
C ALA A 65 -5.39 -18.77 3.20
N GLU A 66 -4.86 -19.97 3.01
CA GLU A 66 -5.17 -21.12 3.88
C GLU A 66 -4.41 -21.05 5.21
N GLU A 67 -3.18 -20.50 5.20
CA GLU A 67 -2.31 -20.48 6.39
C GLU A 67 -2.51 -19.22 7.27
N PHE A 68 -2.97 -18.13 6.67
CA PHE A 68 -3.11 -16.83 7.36
C PHE A 68 -4.56 -16.41 7.43
N SER A 69 -5.00 -16.01 8.62
CA SER A 69 -6.28 -15.32 8.78
C SER A 69 -6.08 -13.82 8.55
N GLN A 70 -7.14 -13.04 8.66
CA GLN A 70 -7.04 -11.59 8.57
C GLN A 70 -6.07 -11.04 9.61
N VAL A 71 -5.21 -10.12 9.19
CA VAL A 71 -4.25 -9.47 10.08
C VAL A 71 -4.85 -8.15 10.57
N GLU A 72 -4.84 -7.95 11.87
CA GLU A 72 -5.28 -6.70 12.46
C GLU A 72 -4.16 -5.66 12.34
N VAL A 73 -4.48 -4.52 11.73
CA VAL A 73 -3.50 -3.46 11.46
C VAL A 73 -4.05 -2.13 11.98
N HIS A 74 -3.23 -1.40 12.74
CA HIS A 74 -3.57 -0.07 13.24
C HIS A 74 -2.72 0.97 12.54
N LEU A 75 -3.35 1.84 11.75
CA LEU A 75 -2.67 2.95 11.08
C LEU A 75 -2.44 4.05 12.11
N SER A 76 -1.24 4.11 12.66
CA SER A 76 -0.93 4.92 13.84
C SER A 76 -0.18 6.22 13.53
N HIS A 77 0.35 6.38 12.33
CA HIS A 77 1.12 7.58 11.98
C HIS A 77 1.08 7.86 10.49
N MET A 78 1.52 9.06 10.13
CA MET A 78 1.63 9.49 8.74
C MET A 78 3.10 9.74 8.42
N GLY A 79 3.45 9.66 7.16
CA GLY A 79 4.82 9.91 6.71
C GLY A 79 4.91 10.29 5.26
N MET A 80 6.12 10.61 4.84
CA MET A 80 6.47 10.86 3.45
C MET A 80 7.70 10.04 3.09
N PHE A 81 7.75 9.53 1.86
CA PHE A 81 8.96 8.89 1.37
C PHE A 81 10.02 9.93 1.03
N ALA A 82 11.27 9.49 0.99
CA ALA A 82 12.37 10.30 0.49
C ALA A 82 12.01 10.81 -0.91
N GLY A 83 12.20 12.11 -1.14
CA GLY A 83 11.70 12.75 -2.36
C GLY A 83 10.41 13.51 -2.17
N GLY A 84 9.64 13.21 -1.10
CA GLY A 84 8.49 14.00 -0.69
C GLY A 84 7.29 13.99 -1.63
N GLN A 85 7.18 12.99 -2.52
CA GLN A 85 6.10 12.95 -3.51
C GLN A 85 4.89 12.14 -3.03
N VAL A 86 5.00 11.40 -1.96
CA VAL A 86 3.94 10.51 -1.47
C VAL A 86 3.69 10.78 0.01
N LEU A 87 2.45 11.16 0.33
CA LEU A 87 1.95 11.24 1.70
C LEU A 87 1.20 9.93 1.98
N PHE A 88 1.50 9.29 3.10
CA PHE A 88 0.88 8.01 3.43
C PHE A 88 0.51 7.91 4.90
N ALA A 89 -0.44 7.02 5.19
CA ALA A 89 -0.70 6.52 6.53
C ALA A 89 0.02 5.18 6.67
N ALA A 90 0.57 4.93 7.83
CA ALA A 90 1.34 3.72 8.08
C ALA A 90 0.92 3.05 9.39
N PRO A 91 0.98 1.70 9.42
CA PRO A 91 0.69 0.97 10.65
C PRO A 91 1.87 1.02 11.61
N GLU A 92 1.57 0.84 12.87
CA GLU A 92 2.61 0.54 13.86
C GLU A 92 3.25 -0.83 13.53
N ARG A 93 4.38 -1.11 14.17
CA ARG A 93 5.10 -2.36 13.97
C ARG A 93 4.17 -3.57 14.17
N ASN A 94 4.13 -4.45 13.18
CA ASN A 94 3.20 -5.58 13.17
C ASN A 94 3.89 -6.85 12.68
N PRO A 95 4.32 -7.74 13.62
CA PRO A 95 4.99 -8.97 13.23
C PRO A 95 4.14 -9.91 12.36
N GLU A 96 2.83 -9.92 12.55
CA GLU A 96 1.92 -10.76 11.75
C GLU A 96 1.85 -10.26 10.29
N LEU A 97 1.83 -8.94 10.11
CA LEU A 97 1.88 -8.34 8.77
C LEU A 97 3.21 -8.67 8.09
N ASP A 98 4.32 -8.60 8.83
CA ASP A 98 5.64 -8.94 8.31
C ASP A 98 5.71 -10.40 7.85
N LYS A 99 5.12 -11.31 8.61
CA LYS A 99 5.05 -12.73 8.25
C LYS A 99 4.23 -12.95 6.99
N LEU A 100 3.08 -12.28 6.90
CA LEU A 100 2.23 -12.35 5.72
C LEU A 100 2.97 -11.85 4.49
N GLN A 101 3.67 -10.73 4.61
CA GLN A 101 4.44 -10.15 3.51
C GLN A 101 5.54 -11.09 3.03
N LYS A 102 6.29 -11.70 3.94
CA LYS A 102 7.34 -12.65 3.59
C LYS A 102 6.80 -13.87 2.87
N ALA A 103 5.68 -14.40 3.35
CA ALA A 103 5.02 -15.54 2.70
C ALA A 103 4.57 -15.19 1.28
N CYS A 104 4.06 -13.97 1.07
CA CYS A 104 3.64 -13.50 -0.24
C CYS A 104 4.83 -13.23 -1.15
N GLN A 105 5.94 -12.77 -0.61
CA GLN A 105 7.13 -12.43 -1.40
C GLN A 105 7.78 -13.64 -2.08
N MET A 106 7.70 -14.81 -1.49
CA MET A 106 8.26 -16.06 -2.03
C MET A 106 9.77 -15.98 -2.37
N GLY A 107 10.53 -15.16 -1.62
CA GLY A 107 11.94 -14.97 -1.91
C GLY A 107 12.25 -14.16 -3.17
N VAL A 108 11.24 -13.61 -3.84
CA VAL A 108 11.43 -12.76 -5.03
C VAL A 108 12.07 -11.44 -4.62
N PRO A 109 13.19 -11.02 -5.25
CA PRO A 109 13.80 -9.74 -4.91
C PRO A 109 12.87 -8.56 -5.12
N GLN A 110 12.87 -7.64 -4.18
CA GLN A 110 12.08 -6.41 -4.25
C GLN A 110 13.00 -5.21 -4.46
N GLN A 111 12.51 -4.19 -5.14
CA GLN A 111 13.30 -2.98 -5.39
C GLN A 111 13.61 -2.23 -4.08
N TYR A 112 12.68 -2.25 -3.14
CA TYR A 112 12.83 -1.55 -1.85
C TYR A 112 12.48 -2.49 -0.68
N PRO A 113 13.02 -2.23 0.52
CA PRO A 113 12.58 -2.94 1.72
C PRO A 113 11.08 -2.76 1.95
N PHE A 114 10.44 -3.75 2.55
CA PHE A 114 9.01 -3.65 2.85
C PHE A 114 8.78 -2.54 3.87
N THR A 115 8.07 -1.52 3.44
CA THR A 115 7.65 -0.39 4.27
C THR A 115 6.14 -0.29 4.18
N PRO A 116 5.40 -0.91 5.12
CA PRO A 116 3.94 -0.95 5.01
C PRO A 116 3.34 0.45 5.09
N HIS A 117 2.48 0.75 4.13
CA HIS A 117 1.83 2.05 4.06
C HIS A 117 0.60 1.98 3.16
N THR A 118 -0.31 2.94 3.35
CA THR A 118 -1.39 3.17 2.40
C THR A 118 -1.32 4.63 1.94
N THR A 119 -1.25 4.84 0.64
CA THR A 119 -1.05 6.15 0.04
C THR A 119 -2.30 7.03 0.18
N ILE A 120 -2.11 8.26 0.64
CA ILE A 120 -3.17 9.27 0.75
C ILE A 120 -3.10 10.24 -0.43
N LEU A 121 -1.91 10.76 -0.73
CA LEU A 121 -1.72 11.78 -1.74
C LEU A 121 -0.41 11.58 -2.48
N ILE A 122 -0.46 11.67 -3.81
CA ILE A 122 0.72 11.67 -4.66
C ILE A 122 0.72 12.98 -5.44
N ASP A 123 1.75 13.79 -5.26
CA ASP A 123 1.89 15.07 -5.97
C ASP A 123 3.35 15.54 -5.86
N LYS A 124 3.61 16.76 -6.31
CA LYS A 124 4.93 17.37 -6.20
C LYS A 124 5.31 17.56 -4.72
N PRO A 125 6.61 17.51 -4.37
CA PRO A 125 7.04 17.62 -2.96
C PRO A 125 6.48 18.84 -2.22
N GLU A 126 6.47 20.00 -2.86
CA GLU A 126 5.96 21.23 -2.24
C GLU A 126 4.46 21.16 -1.96
N VAL A 127 3.71 20.46 -2.80
CA VAL A 127 2.27 20.25 -2.61
C VAL A 127 2.02 19.28 -1.44
N VAL A 128 2.77 18.18 -1.39
CA VAL A 128 2.64 17.18 -0.32
C VAL A 128 3.00 17.81 1.03
N GLN A 129 4.06 18.60 1.10
CA GLN A 129 4.45 19.30 2.33
C GLN A 129 3.34 20.24 2.81
N ALA A 130 2.70 20.97 1.89
CA ALA A 130 1.62 21.87 2.25
C ALA A 130 0.38 21.15 2.77
N ALA A 131 0.17 19.89 2.35
CA ALA A 131 -0.97 19.08 2.77
C ALA A 131 -0.85 18.52 4.18
N ILE A 132 0.34 18.50 4.75
CA ILE A 132 0.58 18.04 6.11
C ILE A 132 0.13 19.11 7.10
#